data_ec7f9c1001326a28c3d5da72ba28fd1a
#
_entry.id   ec7f9c1001326a28c3d5da72ba28fd1a
#
_cell.length_a   1.000
_cell.length_b   1.000
_cell.length_c   1.000
_cell.angle_alpha   90.00
_cell.angle_beta   90.00
_cell.angle_gamma   90.00
#
_symmetry.space_group_name_H-M   'P 1'
#
loop_
_entity.id
_entity.type
_entity.pdbx_description
1 polymer ?
#
loop_
_entity_poly.entity_id
_entity_poly.type
_entity_poly.pdbx_seq_one_letter_code
_entity_poly.pdbx_strand_id
1 'polypeptide(L)'
;MMVKRDDAIHPVVSGNKWRKLKHTIENLPPTVESIVSFGGGFSNHLHALGFVCHTLGLPFHAIVRGNYEGNESPMLNDLLHWHANLHYVNKDTYQKRHEKRYLAQLNAQFPNCRIVPEGGSQSDALFGLSELIDEIDHPFDTIIAPVAS
;
A
#
# COMPACT_ATOMS: atom_id res chain seq x y z
N MET A 1 -1.94 -1.43 -31.38
CA MET A 1 -1.90 -1.03 -29.95
C MET A 1 -2.08 -2.29 -29.12
N MET A 2 -1.17 -2.56 -28.19
CA MET A 2 -1.28 -3.65 -27.23
C MET A 2 -1.65 -3.09 -25.85
N VAL A 3 -2.36 -3.85 -25.04
CA VAL A 3 -2.72 -3.47 -23.68
C VAL A 3 -2.18 -4.51 -22.73
N LYS A 4 -1.27 -4.12 -21.85
CA LYS A 4 -0.83 -4.98 -20.74
C LYS A 4 -1.86 -4.90 -19.60
N ARG A 5 -2.44 -6.04 -19.29
CA ARG A 5 -3.56 -6.19 -18.36
C ARG A 5 -3.08 -6.51 -16.94
N ASP A 6 -2.36 -5.57 -16.33
CA ASP A 6 -1.93 -5.71 -14.93
C ASP A 6 -3.10 -5.69 -13.93
N ASP A 7 -4.24 -5.19 -14.36
CA ASP A 7 -5.49 -5.26 -13.59
C ASP A 7 -6.03 -6.69 -13.45
N ALA A 8 -5.60 -7.61 -14.32
CA ALA A 8 -5.99 -9.02 -14.28
C ALA A 8 -5.06 -9.92 -13.45
N ILE A 9 -3.99 -9.39 -12.85
CA ILE A 9 -3.02 -10.16 -12.05
C ILE A 9 -3.70 -10.77 -10.82
N HIS A 10 -4.50 -9.97 -10.11
CA HIS A 10 -5.23 -10.41 -8.92
C HIS A 10 -6.46 -9.52 -8.70
N PRO A 11 -7.59 -10.06 -8.20
CA PRO A 11 -8.82 -9.29 -8.02
C PRO A 11 -8.72 -8.12 -7.03
N VAL A 12 -7.83 -8.20 -6.04
CA VAL A 12 -7.63 -7.16 -5.02
C VAL A 12 -6.29 -6.46 -5.17
N VAL A 13 -5.19 -7.24 -5.25
CA VAL A 13 -3.83 -6.71 -5.34
C VAL A 13 -3.40 -6.69 -6.80
N SER A 14 -3.83 -5.68 -7.54
CA SER A 14 -3.64 -5.61 -8.99
C SER A 14 -2.89 -4.35 -9.44
N GLY A 15 -2.48 -4.35 -10.70
CA GLY A 15 -1.83 -3.22 -11.34
C GLY A 15 -0.55 -2.78 -10.64
N ASN A 16 -0.35 -1.47 -10.59
CA ASN A 16 0.85 -0.88 -9.98
C ASN A 16 0.99 -1.17 -8.48
N LYS A 17 -0.07 -1.56 -7.78
CA LYS A 17 0.00 -1.87 -6.34
C LYS A 17 0.69 -3.20 -6.11
N TRP A 18 0.39 -4.23 -6.91
CA TRP A 18 1.13 -5.48 -6.90
C TRP A 18 2.63 -5.24 -7.09
N ARG A 19 3.00 -4.54 -8.17
CA ARG A 19 4.40 -4.29 -8.50
C ARG A 19 5.14 -3.51 -7.42
N LYS A 20 4.50 -2.48 -6.85
CA LYS A 20 5.10 -1.66 -5.80
C LYS A 20 5.25 -2.38 -4.46
N LEU A 21 4.36 -3.31 -4.14
CA LEU A 21 4.34 -4.01 -2.86
C LEU A 21 5.15 -5.30 -2.87
N LYS A 22 5.25 -5.98 -4.02
CA LYS A 22 5.91 -7.29 -4.17
C LYS A 22 7.26 -7.33 -3.44
N HIS A 23 8.22 -6.57 -3.89
CA HIS A 23 9.57 -6.60 -3.31
C HIS A 23 9.63 -6.09 -1.87
N THR A 24 8.75 -5.14 -1.50
CA THR A 24 8.65 -4.69 -0.11
C THR A 24 8.24 -5.83 0.82
N ILE A 25 7.30 -6.64 0.39
CA ILE A 25 6.76 -7.74 1.19
C ILE A 25 7.73 -8.94 1.19
N GLU A 26 8.30 -9.29 0.02
CA GLU A 26 9.27 -10.39 -0.11
C GLU A 26 10.54 -10.15 0.72
N ASN A 27 10.95 -8.91 0.88
CA ASN A 27 12.15 -8.51 1.61
C ASN A 27 11.88 -8.05 3.05
N LEU A 28 10.70 -8.36 3.62
CA LEU A 28 10.43 -8.03 5.01
C LEU A 28 11.39 -8.80 5.94
N PRO A 29 12.12 -8.09 6.82
CA PRO A 29 12.91 -8.77 7.84
C PRO A 29 12.03 -9.65 8.74
N PRO A 30 12.51 -10.80 9.20
CA PRO A 30 11.73 -11.70 10.07
C PRO A 30 11.42 -11.08 11.45
N THR A 31 12.05 -9.96 11.78
CA THR A 31 11.80 -9.17 13.00
C THR A 31 10.58 -8.25 12.87
N VAL A 32 10.01 -8.10 11.68
CA VAL A 32 8.83 -7.26 11.48
C VAL A 32 7.58 -7.97 11.98
N GLU A 33 6.89 -7.36 12.93
CA GLU A 33 5.71 -7.90 13.58
C GLU A 33 4.41 -7.26 13.11
N SER A 34 4.48 -6.11 12.44
CA SER A 34 3.31 -5.43 11.89
C SER A 34 3.67 -4.49 10.74
N ILE A 35 2.67 -4.09 9.98
CA ILE A 35 2.80 -3.10 8.91
C ILE A 35 1.98 -1.85 9.28
N VAL A 36 2.56 -0.68 9.06
CA VAL A 36 1.87 0.62 9.16
C VAL A 36 1.87 1.28 7.80
N SER A 37 0.73 1.82 7.35
CA SER A 37 0.69 2.60 6.11
C SER A 37 -0.38 3.68 6.14
N PHE A 38 -0.42 4.52 5.11
CA PHE A 38 -1.19 5.74 5.02
C PHE A 38 -2.10 5.76 3.79
N GLY A 39 -3.28 6.36 3.92
CA GLY A 39 -4.19 6.56 2.81
C GLY A 39 -5.46 7.33 3.19
N GLY A 40 -6.27 7.65 2.21
CA GLY A 40 -7.64 8.13 2.43
C GLY A 40 -8.63 6.98 2.52
N GLY A 41 -9.90 7.28 2.81
CA GLY A 41 -10.96 6.28 2.97
C GLY A 41 -11.32 5.47 1.71
N PHE A 42 -10.72 5.78 0.55
CA PHE A 42 -10.89 5.08 -0.73
C PHE A 42 -9.55 4.68 -1.35
N SER A 43 -8.53 4.46 -0.52
CA SER A 43 -7.17 4.20 -0.97
C SER A 43 -6.98 2.77 -1.48
N ASN A 44 -6.81 2.61 -2.79
CA ASN A 44 -6.43 1.31 -3.38
C ASN A 44 -5.10 0.77 -2.82
N HIS A 45 -4.21 1.64 -2.34
CA HIS A 45 -2.98 1.21 -1.69
C HIS A 45 -3.25 0.54 -0.35
N LEU A 46 -4.06 1.17 0.53
CA LEU A 46 -4.43 0.55 1.81
C LEU A 46 -5.20 -0.74 1.61
N HIS A 47 -6.09 -0.78 0.62
CA HIS A 47 -6.87 -1.97 0.28
C HIS A 47 -5.96 -3.14 -0.11
N ALA A 48 -5.07 -2.93 -1.08
CA ALA A 48 -4.12 -3.95 -1.53
C ALA A 48 -3.19 -4.43 -0.39
N LEU A 49 -2.64 -3.49 0.38
CA LEU A 49 -1.72 -3.81 1.47
C LEU A 49 -2.42 -4.53 2.62
N GLY A 50 -3.64 -4.12 2.97
CA GLY A 50 -4.45 -4.78 3.99
C GLY A 50 -4.78 -6.23 3.64
N PHE A 51 -5.14 -6.49 2.36
CA PHE A 51 -5.35 -7.86 1.87
C PHE A 51 -4.09 -8.71 1.99
N VAL A 52 -2.93 -8.18 1.58
CA VAL A 52 -1.65 -8.88 1.67
C VAL A 52 -1.30 -9.19 3.13
N CYS A 53 -1.43 -8.22 4.03
CA CYS A 53 -1.19 -8.43 5.46
C CYS A 53 -2.10 -9.50 6.05
N HIS A 54 -3.39 -9.47 5.71
CA HIS A 54 -4.35 -10.51 6.12
C HIS A 54 -3.93 -11.90 5.66
N THR A 55 -3.54 -12.03 4.39
CA THR A 55 -3.11 -13.31 3.81
C THR A 55 -1.84 -13.85 4.48
N LEU A 56 -0.94 -12.95 4.91
CA LEU A 56 0.32 -13.33 5.59
C LEU A 56 0.17 -13.48 7.10
N GLY A 57 -0.99 -13.19 7.67
CA GLY A 57 -1.20 -13.17 9.12
C GLY A 57 -0.45 -12.05 9.84
N LEU A 58 -0.10 -10.97 9.14
CA LEU A 58 0.58 -9.80 9.70
C LEU A 58 -0.43 -8.74 10.17
N PRO A 59 -0.36 -8.27 11.41
CA PRO A 59 -1.12 -7.13 11.87
C PRO A 59 -0.93 -5.89 10.98
N PHE A 60 -2.02 -5.25 10.60
CA PHE A 60 -1.99 -4.06 9.76
C PHE A 60 -2.62 -2.86 10.46
N HIS A 61 -1.89 -1.75 10.50
CA HIS A 61 -2.31 -0.46 11.05
C HIS A 61 -2.45 0.55 9.91
N ALA A 62 -3.68 0.88 9.55
CA ALA A 62 -3.99 1.86 8.50
C ALA A 62 -4.20 3.25 9.12
N ILE A 63 -3.31 4.19 8.84
CA ILE A 63 -3.47 5.61 9.21
C ILE A 63 -4.33 6.27 8.13
N VAL A 64 -5.59 6.48 8.46
CA VAL A 64 -6.63 6.94 7.52
C VAL A 64 -6.87 8.44 7.67
N ARG A 65 -6.71 9.19 6.58
CA ARG A 65 -7.04 10.61 6.53
C ARG A 65 -8.54 10.83 6.55
N GLY A 66 -9.06 11.52 7.56
CA GLY A 66 -10.48 11.79 7.77
C GLY A 66 -11.06 10.91 8.85
N ASN A 67 -12.29 11.21 9.26
CA ASN A 67 -13.04 10.37 10.18
C ASN A 67 -14.17 9.68 9.43
N TYR A 68 -14.16 8.37 9.45
CA TYR A 68 -15.16 7.50 8.82
C TYR A 68 -15.82 6.59 9.84
N GLU A 69 -15.57 6.79 11.13
CA GLU A 69 -16.12 5.96 12.20
C GLU A 69 -17.65 5.93 12.16
N GLY A 70 -18.20 4.72 12.00
CA GLY A 70 -19.65 4.51 11.85
C GLY A 70 -20.20 4.82 10.45
N ASN A 71 -19.34 5.22 9.48
CA ASN A 71 -19.72 5.45 8.09
C ASN A 71 -18.54 5.08 7.16
N GLU A 72 -18.02 3.89 7.36
CA GLU A 72 -16.88 3.37 6.63
C GLU A 72 -17.21 3.19 5.14
N SER A 73 -16.23 3.53 4.29
CA SER A 73 -16.31 3.21 2.87
C SER A 73 -16.27 1.69 2.65
N PRO A 74 -16.71 1.18 1.48
CA PRO A 74 -16.60 -0.24 1.17
C PRO A 74 -15.18 -0.79 1.38
N MET A 75 -14.15 -0.02 0.98
CA MET A 75 -12.75 -0.39 1.15
C MET A 75 -12.37 -0.47 2.64
N LEU A 76 -12.81 0.46 3.47
CA LEU A 76 -12.55 0.42 4.92
C LEU A 76 -13.29 -0.74 5.60
N ASN A 77 -14.49 -1.08 5.13
CA ASN A 77 -15.20 -2.27 5.59
C ASN A 77 -14.44 -3.57 5.24
N ASP A 78 -13.85 -3.64 4.04
CA ASP A 78 -12.99 -4.78 3.68
C ASP A 78 -11.77 -4.87 4.62
N LEU A 79 -11.12 -3.75 4.92
CA LEU A 79 -10.01 -3.70 5.87
C LEU A 79 -10.41 -4.19 7.26
N LEU A 80 -11.58 -3.80 7.75
CA LEU A 80 -12.11 -4.28 9.04
C LEU A 80 -12.39 -5.79 9.01
N HIS A 81 -12.94 -6.30 7.92
CA HIS A 81 -13.13 -7.75 7.72
C HIS A 81 -11.80 -8.52 7.72
N TRP A 82 -10.74 -7.92 7.24
CA TRP A 82 -9.38 -8.47 7.27
C TRP A 82 -8.64 -8.18 8.58
N HIS A 83 -9.35 -7.72 9.61
CA HIS A 83 -8.81 -7.43 10.94
C HIS A 83 -7.74 -6.34 10.97
N ALA A 84 -7.77 -5.41 10.04
CA ALA A 84 -6.90 -4.24 10.08
C ALA A 84 -7.32 -3.27 11.19
N ASN A 85 -6.35 -2.62 11.82
CA ASN A 85 -6.58 -1.59 12.80
C ASN A 85 -6.65 -0.22 12.09
N LEU A 86 -7.82 0.40 12.07
CA LEU A 86 -8.01 1.72 11.45
C LEU A 86 -7.73 2.83 12.48
N HIS A 87 -6.84 3.75 12.13
CA HIS A 87 -6.49 4.93 12.92
C HIS A 87 -6.87 6.19 12.16
N TYR A 88 -7.98 6.81 12.51
CA TYR A 88 -8.45 8.02 11.86
C TYR A 88 -7.67 9.23 12.36
N VAL A 89 -7.12 10.02 11.43
CA VAL A 89 -6.36 11.23 11.72
C VAL A 89 -6.90 12.41 10.92
N ASN A 90 -6.81 13.61 11.49
CA ASN A 90 -7.17 14.83 10.79
C ASN A 90 -6.15 15.18 9.70
N LYS A 91 -6.48 16.16 8.84
CA LYS A 91 -5.64 16.59 7.72
C LYS A 91 -4.25 17.06 8.17
N ASP A 92 -4.17 17.79 9.28
CA ASP A 92 -2.91 18.36 9.76
C ASP A 92 -1.95 17.28 10.28
N THR A 93 -2.48 16.30 10.99
CA THR A 93 -1.70 15.12 11.42
C THR A 93 -1.27 14.30 10.21
N TYR A 94 -2.17 14.10 9.24
CA TYR A 94 -1.87 13.33 8.03
C TYR A 94 -0.78 13.97 7.17
N GLN A 95 -0.70 15.30 7.12
CA GLN A 95 0.36 16.01 6.39
C GLN A 95 1.75 15.68 6.92
N LYS A 96 1.89 15.34 8.19
CA LYS A 96 3.15 14.99 8.85
C LYS A 96 3.70 13.60 8.51
N ARG A 97 2.99 12.79 7.70
CA ARG A 97 3.34 11.39 7.40
C ARG A 97 4.73 11.18 6.78
N HIS A 98 5.40 12.24 6.34
CA HIS A 98 6.78 12.21 5.84
C HIS A 98 7.79 12.80 6.85
N GLU A 99 7.33 13.36 7.97
CA GLU A 99 8.19 13.97 8.97
C GLU A 99 8.85 12.89 9.83
N LYS A 100 10.17 12.97 9.98
CA LYS A 100 10.96 12.02 10.80
C LYS A 100 10.41 11.89 12.22
N ARG A 101 9.96 13.01 12.82
CA ARG A 101 9.42 13.02 14.17
C ARG A 101 8.12 12.21 14.26
N TYR A 102 7.22 12.37 13.31
CA TYR A 102 5.96 11.62 13.29
C TYR A 102 6.19 10.13 13.03
N LEU A 103 7.09 9.79 12.10
CA LEU A 103 7.47 8.40 11.85
C LEU A 103 8.11 7.75 13.08
N ALA A 104 8.93 8.49 13.83
CA ALA A 104 9.50 8.01 15.10
C ALA A 104 8.42 7.76 16.18
N GLN A 105 7.39 8.60 16.24
CA GLN A 105 6.24 8.39 17.12
C GLN A 105 5.47 7.12 16.76
N LEU A 106 5.24 6.87 15.46
CA LEU A 106 4.58 5.64 15.00
C LEU A 106 5.41 4.39 15.32
N ASN A 107 6.74 4.44 15.13
CA ASN A 107 7.63 3.34 15.50
C ASN A 107 7.62 3.06 17.02
N ALA A 108 7.47 4.09 17.84
CA ALA A 108 7.35 3.92 19.29
C ALA A 108 5.95 3.36 19.68
N GLN A 109 4.91 3.75 18.96
CA GLN A 109 3.55 3.27 19.18
C GLN A 109 3.35 1.83 18.70
N PHE A 110 4.01 1.45 17.61
CA PHE A 110 3.95 0.13 16.98
C PHE A 110 5.37 -0.46 16.90
N PRO A 111 5.88 -1.04 17.98
CA PRO A 111 7.23 -1.63 17.99
C PRO A 111 7.38 -2.69 16.90
N ASN A 112 8.58 -2.79 16.33
CA ASN A 112 8.90 -3.75 15.26
C ASN A 112 7.99 -3.63 14.01
N CYS A 113 7.40 -2.46 13.77
CA CYS A 113 6.61 -2.26 12.56
C CYS A 113 7.48 -1.90 11.34
N ARG A 114 7.02 -2.28 10.16
CA ARG A 114 7.50 -1.72 8.90
C ARG A 114 6.54 -0.63 8.46
N ILE A 115 7.01 0.60 8.35
CA ILE A 115 6.24 1.71 7.79
C ILE A 115 6.40 1.68 6.26
N VAL A 116 5.28 1.49 5.56
CA VAL A 116 5.19 1.56 4.09
C VAL A 116 4.59 2.91 3.72
N PRO A 117 5.27 3.75 2.93
CA PRO A 117 4.78 5.06 2.55
C PRO A 117 3.46 5.00 1.76
N GLU A 118 2.71 6.10 1.78
CA GLU A 118 1.49 6.25 0.96
C GLU A 118 1.74 5.89 -0.50
N GLY A 119 0.86 5.08 -1.08
CA GLY A 119 0.98 4.62 -2.46
C GLY A 119 2.08 3.58 -2.71
N GLY A 120 2.82 3.14 -1.67
CA GLY A 120 3.93 2.21 -1.80
C GLY A 120 5.15 2.81 -2.51
N SER A 121 5.30 4.15 -2.47
CA SER A 121 6.37 4.85 -3.19
C SER A 121 7.67 4.83 -2.39
N GLN A 122 8.50 3.84 -2.64
CA GLN A 122 9.82 3.65 -2.04
C GLN A 122 10.79 3.02 -3.05
N SER A 123 12.08 2.92 -2.71
CA SER A 123 13.10 2.36 -3.61
C SER A 123 12.77 0.97 -4.13
N ASP A 124 12.26 0.10 -3.25
CA ASP A 124 11.91 -1.28 -3.59
C ASP A 124 10.81 -1.37 -4.66
N ALA A 125 9.95 -0.34 -4.75
CA ALA A 125 8.90 -0.27 -5.76
C ALA A 125 9.45 -0.14 -7.19
N LEU A 126 10.65 0.41 -7.36
CA LEU A 126 11.28 0.57 -8.68
C LEU A 126 11.62 -0.79 -9.30
N PHE A 127 12.06 -1.75 -8.50
CA PHE A 127 12.36 -3.10 -8.98
C PHE A 127 11.12 -3.77 -9.56
N GLY A 128 10.01 -3.78 -8.83
CA GLY A 128 8.77 -4.36 -9.32
C GLY A 128 8.15 -3.62 -10.51
N LEU A 129 8.39 -2.32 -10.65
CA LEU A 129 7.95 -1.55 -11.80
C LEU A 129 8.83 -1.81 -13.03
N SER A 130 10.14 -2.05 -12.88
CA SER A 130 11.03 -2.40 -14.01
C SER A 130 10.66 -3.75 -14.63
N GLU A 131 10.22 -4.72 -13.84
CA GLU A 131 9.73 -6.02 -14.33
C GLU A 131 8.63 -5.88 -15.39
N LEU A 132 7.84 -4.80 -15.36
CA LEU A 132 6.81 -4.55 -16.36
C LEU A 132 7.37 -4.47 -17.78
N ILE A 133 8.54 -3.88 -17.94
CA ILE A 133 9.20 -3.72 -19.23
C ILE A 133 9.73 -5.08 -19.71
N ASP A 134 10.33 -5.85 -18.80
CA ASP A 134 10.90 -7.17 -19.10
C ASP A 134 9.83 -8.20 -19.49
N GLU A 135 8.60 -8.00 -19.06
CA GLU A 135 7.45 -8.84 -19.41
C GLU A 135 6.83 -8.54 -20.79
N ILE A 136 7.31 -7.52 -21.51
CA ILE A 136 6.81 -7.16 -22.84
C ILE A 136 7.62 -7.86 -23.91
N ASP A 137 7.07 -8.93 -24.47
CA ASP A 137 7.73 -9.79 -25.48
C ASP A 137 7.80 -9.19 -26.89
N HIS A 138 7.24 -8.00 -27.11
CA HIS A 138 7.17 -7.38 -28.42
C HIS A 138 7.90 -6.03 -28.44
N PRO A 139 8.57 -5.69 -29.57
CA PRO A 139 9.19 -4.38 -29.70
C PRO A 139 8.13 -3.26 -29.67
N PHE A 140 8.44 -2.19 -28.98
CA PHE A 140 7.62 -0.99 -28.88
C PHE A 140 8.51 0.25 -28.94
N ASP A 141 7.95 1.35 -29.41
CA ASP A 141 8.58 2.68 -29.45
C ASP A 141 7.95 3.66 -28.46
N THR A 142 6.73 3.34 -28.00
CA THR A 142 5.96 4.24 -27.14
C THR A 142 5.20 3.44 -26.08
N ILE A 143 5.28 3.89 -24.82
CA ILE A 143 4.50 3.38 -23.70
C ILE A 143 3.56 4.49 -23.21
N ILE A 144 2.28 4.19 -23.08
CA ILE A 144 1.27 5.08 -22.49
C ILE A 144 0.76 4.44 -21.20
N ALA A 145 0.90 5.14 -20.10
CA ALA A 145 0.41 4.70 -18.80
C ALA A 145 -0.53 5.75 -18.18
N PRO A 146 -1.63 5.34 -17.54
CA PRO A 146 -2.42 6.26 -16.74
C PRO A 146 -1.62 6.65 -15.50
N VAL A 147 -1.44 7.94 -15.30
CA VAL A 147 -0.78 8.47 -14.10
C VAL A 147 -1.85 8.95 -13.13
N ALA A 148 -2.11 8.15 -12.11
CA ALA A 148 -2.95 8.49 -10.98
C ALA A 148 -2.15 8.31 -9.68
N SER A 149 -2.52 9.09 -8.68
CA SER A 149 -1.91 9.03 -7.35
C SER A 149 -2.13 7.67 -6.66
#